data_fb6f62e48b093e6bf67f69fb33ecff99
#
_entry.id   fb6f62e48b093e6bf67f69fb33ecff99
#
_cell.length_a   1.000
_cell.length_b   1.000
_cell.length_c   1.000
_cell.angle_alpha   90.00
_cell.angle_beta   90.00
_cell.angle_gamma   90.00
#
_symmetry.space_group_name_H-M   'P 1'
#
loop_
_entity.id
_entity.type
_entity.pdbx_description
1 polymer ?
#
loop_
_entity_poly.entity_id
_entity_poly.type
_entity_poly.pdbx_seq_one_letter_code
_entity_poly.pdbx_strand_id
1 'polypeptide(L)'
;MKFSPYFLVITVILSALSSCGSKEKKDTKTTTTQQSNSPKQMPVRADAFLVKTVTLTDKIDIPGTIVANESTDIHPEISGRITFLSIGEGKFVSKGALIAKLYDGDLQATLNKLQVQLQIAEQNEQRSAQLLKIQGISKQDYDASLLNVNNIKADIEITRAGITKTEIRAPFSGKLGLKMVSSGAFVTPSTTLTSITQMNQMKIDFTVPEKYSPQIKMGQPLSFILDGSDKTYTAKVVATESNVTQDTRSLQVRAAVQGNNQSDLIPGKFAKVSLGFQPDPNAIVVPSQAIIPQARGKRVFVYNSGKAKPIDVTTGTRDSANVQVVTGLKAGDTVLVTGLLSLRPDSKVILGKIINVPSQNPANKENKTRKPS
;
A
#
# COMPACT_ATOMS: atom_id res chain seq x y z
N MET A 1 -30.03 20.73 36.99
CA MET A 1 -31.30 21.49 36.94
C MET A 1 -31.82 21.35 35.52
N LYS A 2 -32.90 20.74 35.20
CA LYS A 2 -34.27 20.57 35.55
C LYS A 2 -34.76 19.19 35.11
N PHE A 3 -35.36 18.49 36.03
CA PHE A 3 -36.24 17.36 35.83
C PHE A 3 -37.54 17.80 35.14
N SER A 4 -38.19 16.94 34.37
CA SER A 4 -39.61 16.77 34.47
C SER A 4 -40.11 15.48 33.82
N PRO A 5 -40.94 14.72 34.52
CA PRO A 5 -41.45 13.42 34.12
C PRO A 5 -42.95 13.50 33.76
N TYR A 6 -43.48 12.59 32.96
CA TYR A 6 -44.86 12.16 32.94
C TYR A 6 -44.83 10.66 32.70
N PHE A 7 -44.97 9.79 33.60
CA PHE A 7 -46.05 9.42 34.56
C PHE A 7 -47.38 9.19 33.88
N LEU A 8 -47.71 7.94 33.82
CA LEU A 8 -48.82 7.19 34.38
C LEU A 8 -50.12 7.09 33.59
N VAL A 9 -50.61 5.87 33.60
CA VAL A 9 -51.97 5.39 33.96
C VAL A 9 -52.87 5.12 32.74
N ILE A 10 -53.46 3.98 32.53
CA ILE A 10 -54.55 3.29 33.24
C ILE A 10 -54.93 2.05 32.43
N THR A 11 -54.89 0.91 33.02
CA THR A 11 -55.93 0.01 33.60
C THR A 11 -56.78 -0.72 32.59
N VAL A 12 -56.66 -2.01 32.58
CA VAL A 12 -57.64 -3.05 32.97
C VAL A 12 -59.06 -2.84 32.49
N ILE A 13 -59.60 -3.72 31.63
CA ILE A 13 -60.93 -4.24 31.69
C ILE A 13 -60.93 -5.73 31.34
N LEU A 14 -61.37 -6.47 32.32
CA LEU A 14 -61.73 -7.86 32.47
C LEU A 14 -63.25 -8.03 32.09
N SER A 15 -63.61 -9.10 31.39
CA SER A 15 -64.88 -9.81 31.48
C SER A 15 -64.94 -10.82 30.33
N ALA A 16 -64.82 -12.08 30.49
CA ALA A 16 -65.69 -13.12 31.01
C ALA A 16 -67.10 -13.16 30.39
N LEU A 17 -67.40 -14.26 29.71
CA LEU A 17 -68.67 -14.98 29.56
C LEU A 17 -68.40 -16.18 28.65
N SER A 18 -68.16 -17.38 29.14
CA SER A 18 -69.09 -18.49 29.52
C SER A 18 -70.28 -18.72 28.58
N SER A 19 -70.30 -19.87 27.94
CA SER A 19 -71.40 -20.83 28.14
C SER A 19 -71.42 -21.99 27.14
N CYS A 20 -71.24 -23.17 27.66
CA CYS A 20 -72.01 -24.39 27.53
C CYS A 20 -72.45 -24.93 26.16
N GLY A 21 -72.24 -26.25 26.00
CA GLY A 21 -73.04 -27.11 25.15
C GLY A 21 -72.47 -28.51 24.96
N SER A 22 -72.63 -29.34 25.94
CA SER A 22 -72.45 -30.80 25.93
C SER A 22 -73.35 -31.50 24.96
N LYS A 23 -72.89 -32.47 24.16
CA LYS A 23 -73.58 -33.74 23.89
C LYS A 23 -72.62 -34.83 23.40
N GLU A 24 -72.53 -35.84 24.22
CA GLU A 24 -72.05 -37.20 23.91
C GLU A 24 -72.80 -37.83 22.78
N LYS A 25 -72.16 -38.54 21.87
CA LYS A 25 -72.63 -39.79 21.27
C LYS A 25 -71.52 -40.66 20.81
N LYS A 26 -71.50 -41.77 21.42
CA LYS A 26 -70.93 -43.14 21.19
C LYS A 26 -70.37 -43.50 19.82
N ASP A 27 -69.16 -44.08 19.93
CA ASP A 27 -68.66 -45.29 19.29
C ASP A 27 -69.05 -45.67 17.84
N THR A 28 -68.08 -45.58 16.96
CA THR A 28 -67.82 -46.64 15.95
C THR A 28 -66.35 -46.76 15.64
N LYS A 29 -65.74 -47.84 16.06
CA LYS A 29 -64.40 -48.29 15.62
C LYS A 29 -64.42 -48.55 14.13
N THR A 30 -63.78 -47.66 13.35
CA THR A 30 -63.33 -47.99 11.99
C THR A 30 -61.81 -47.97 11.98
N THR A 31 -61.24 -49.15 11.92
CA THR A 31 -59.80 -49.34 11.71
C THR A 31 -59.46 -48.92 10.31
N THR A 32 -59.12 -47.66 10.14
CA THR A 32 -58.53 -47.18 8.88
C THR A 32 -57.02 -47.37 8.98
N THR A 33 -56.54 -48.38 8.34
CA THR A 33 -55.13 -48.59 8.05
C THR A 33 -54.66 -47.38 7.26
N GLN A 34 -54.05 -46.40 7.93
CA GLN A 34 -53.30 -45.34 7.25
C GLN A 34 -52.06 -45.95 6.60
N GLN A 35 -52.18 -46.35 5.35
CA GLN A 35 -51.07 -46.53 4.46
C GLN A 35 -50.36 -45.15 4.40
N SER A 36 -49.20 -45.03 5.04
CA SER A 36 -48.28 -43.89 4.86
C SER A 36 -47.77 -43.92 3.42
N ASN A 37 -48.55 -43.29 2.51
CA ASN A 37 -48.01 -42.91 1.20
C ASN A 37 -47.01 -41.79 1.42
N SER A 38 -45.79 -42.12 1.78
CA SER A 38 -44.68 -41.21 1.59
C SER A 38 -44.61 -40.89 0.09
N PRO A 39 -44.69 -39.63 -0.36
CA PRO A 39 -44.58 -39.30 -1.76
C PRO A 39 -43.25 -39.83 -2.29
N LYS A 40 -43.32 -40.76 -3.25
CA LYS A 40 -42.17 -41.32 -3.95
C LYS A 40 -41.48 -40.16 -4.61
N GLN A 41 -40.43 -39.62 -3.95
CA GLN A 41 -39.65 -38.50 -4.49
C GLN A 41 -39.08 -38.90 -5.85
N MET A 42 -39.54 -38.23 -6.91
CA MET A 42 -38.97 -38.43 -8.23
C MET A 42 -37.49 -38.05 -8.15
N PRO A 43 -36.59 -38.84 -8.75
CA PRO A 43 -35.18 -38.50 -8.74
C PRO A 43 -34.93 -37.16 -9.48
N VAL A 44 -34.21 -36.28 -8.85
CA VAL A 44 -33.84 -34.97 -9.44
C VAL A 44 -32.67 -35.19 -10.37
N ARG A 45 -32.78 -34.74 -11.63
CA ARG A 45 -31.67 -34.76 -12.57
C ARG A 45 -30.80 -33.53 -12.31
N ALA A 46 -29.52 -33.72 -12.02
CA ALA A 46 -28.59 -32.66 -11.73
C ALA A 46 -27.23 -32.90 -12.44
N ASP A 47 -26.65 -31.85 -12.98
CA ASP A 47 -25.29 -31.88 -13.47
C ASP A 47 -24.32 -31.73 -12.29
N ALA A 48 -23.16 -32.32 -12.43
CA ALA A 48 -22.18 -32.37 -11.37
C ALA A 48 -20.83 -31.83 -11.81
N PHE A 49 -20.07 -31.36 -10.86
CA PHE A 49 -18.71 -30.88 -11.02
C PHE A 49 -17.76 -31.75 -10.20
N LEU A 50 -16.76 -32.33 -10.86
CA LEU A 50 -15.75 -33.12 -10.18
C LEU A 50 -14.70 -32.18 -9.59
N VAL A 51 -14.62 -32.18 -8.27
CA VAL A 51 -13.66 -31.36 -7.50
C VAL A 51 -12.25 -31.84 -7.73
N LYS A 52 -11.40 -30.96 -8.24
CA LYS A 52 -9.96 -31.18 -8.40
C LYS A 52 -9.19 -30.06 -7.73
N THR A 53 -7.99 -30.36 -7.28
CA THR A 53 -7.04 -29.34 -6.85
C THR A 53 -6.54 -28.56 -8.06
N VAL A 54 -6.50 -27.25 -7.92
CA VAL A 54 -5.93 -26.34 -8.92
C VAL A 54 -4.96 -25.38 -8.23
N THR A 55 -3.93 -24.95 -8.94
CA THR A 55 -3.08 -23.88 -8.44
C THR A 55 -3.83 -22.55 -8.54
N LEU A 56 -4.21 -22.00 -7.41
CA LEU A 56 -4.87 -20.70 -7.33
C LEU A 56 -3.87 -19.66 -6.84
N THR A 57 -3.65 -18.63 -7.65
CA THR A 57 -2.89 -17.45 -7.24
C THR A 57 -3.87 -16.37 -6.86
N ASP A 58 -3.88 -16.04 -5.58
CA ASP A 58 -4.69 -14.93 -5.07
C ASP A 58 -4.07 -13.60 -5.51
N LYS A 59 -4.87 -12.68 -6.02
CA LYS A 59 -4.43 -11.34 -6.45
C LYS A 59 -5.37 -10.32 -5.87
N ILE A 60 -4.81 -9.20 -5.42
CA ILE A 60 -5.58 -8.03 -5.04
C ILE A 60 -5.18 -6.85 -5.91
N ASP A 61 -6.18 -6.08 -6.30
CA ASP A 61 -6.00 -4.82 -6.98
C ASP A 61 -6.25 -3.69 -5.99
N ILE A 62 -5.28 -2.83 -5.79
CA ILE A 62 -5.31 -1.74 -4.82
C ILE A 62 -4.81 -0.44 -5.46
N PRO A 63 -5.33 0.71 -5.04
CA PRO A 63 -4.83 1.99 -5.53
C PRO A 63 -3.45 2.27 -4.95
N GLY A 64 -2.59 2.86 -5.76
CA GLY A 64 -1.27 3.35 -5.39
C GLY A 64 -0.97 4.70 -6.01
N THR A 65 0.07 5.34 -5.53
CA THR A 65 0.54 6.63 -6.02
C THR A 65 2.02 6.54 -6.36
N ILE A 66 2.39 7.03 -7.53
CA ILE A 66 3.79 7.14 -7.92
C ILE A 66 4.45 8.24 -7.12
N VAL A 67 5.60 7.95 -6.54
CA VAL A 67 6.41 8.93 -5.80
C VAL A 67 7.84 8.92 -6.36
N ALA A 68 8.48 10.07 -6.28
CA ALA A 68 9.90 10.19 -6.62
C ALA A 68 10.75 9.41 -5.61
N ASN A 69 11.97 9.05 -5.98
CA ASN A 69 12.93 8.49 -5.03
C ASN A 69 13.25 9.49 -3.92
N GLU A 70 13.55 10.71 -4.32
CA GLU A 70 13.79 11.85 -3.44
C GLU A 70 13.12 13.09 -4.02
N SER A 71 12.50 13.90 -3.18
CA SER A 71 11.93 15.19 -3.52
C SER A 71 12.01 16.11 -2.31
N THR A 72 12.46 17.34 -2.49
CA THR A 72 12.53 18.34 -1.43
C THR A 72 12.37 19.74 -1.99
N ASP A 73 11.90 20.64 -1.15
CA ASP A 73 11.93 22.07 -1.43
C ASP A 73 13.27 22.64 -1.02
N ILE A 74 13.79 23.54 -1.85
CA ILE A 74 15.08 24.19 -1.62
C ILE A 74 14.83 25.52 -0.94
N HIS A 75 15.41 25.65 0.26
CA HIS A 75 15.38 26.84 1.10
C HIS A 75 16.79 27.35 1.36
N PRO A 76 16.99 28.66 1.56
CA PRO A 76 18.25 29.19 2.06
C PRO A 76 18.44 28.82 3.54
N GLU A 77 19.68 28.64 3.97
CA GLU A 77 19.99 28.39 5.39
C GLU A 77 20.03 29.66 6.23
N ILE A 78 20.28 30.80 5.57
CA ILE A 78 20.35 32.13 6.20
C ILE A 78 19.54 33.15 5.41
N SER A 79 19.17 34.24 6.08
CA SER A 79 18.47 35.34 5.42
C SER A 79 19.44 36.19 4.63
N GLY A 80 19.01 36.69 3.46
CA GLY A 80 19.81 37.57 2.63
C GLY A 80 19.15 37.94 1.30
N ARG A 81 19.77 38.88 0.59
CA ARG A 81 19.34 39.25 -0.75
C ARG A 81 19.99 38.33 -1.80
N ILE A 82 19.20 37.85 -2.73
CA ILE A 82 19.70 37.01 -3.85
C ILE A 82 20.51 37.91 -4.81
N THR A 83 21.79 37.56 -4.98
CA THR A 83 22.70 38.20 -5.94
C THR A 83 22.83 37.44 -7.24
N PHE A 84 22.68 36.10 -7.15
CA PHE A 84 22.74 35.23 -8.30
C PHE A 84 21.62 34.18 -8.20
N LEU A 85 20.96 33.92 -9.33
CA LEU A 85 19.88 32.90 -9.39
C LEU A 85 19.99 32.14 -10.72
N SER A 86 20.22 30.85 -10.64
CA SER A 86 20.36 29.94 -11.79
C SER A 86 19.32 28.82 -11.73
N ILE A 87 18.03 29.19 -11.60
CA ILE A 87 16.93 28.23 -11.63
C ILE A 87 16.43 28.11 -13.08
N GLY A 88 16.88 27.07 -13.76
CA GLY A 88 16.28 26.66 -15.02
C GLY A 88 15.02 25.82 -14.73
N GLU A 89 13.84 26.43 -14.82
CA GLU A 89 12.55 25.74 -14.56
C GLU A 89 12.40 24.51 -15.42
N GLY A 90 12.12 23.37 -14.78
CA GLY A 90 11.99 22.08 -15.44
C GLY A 90 13.31 21.48 -15.97
N LYS A 91 14.46 22.10 -15.76
CA LYS A 91 15.77 21.57 -16.20
C LYS A 91 16.36 20.62 -15.18
N PHE A 92 17.19 19.71 -15.66
CA PHE A 92 17.97 18.81 -14.82
C PHE A 92 19.21 19.50 -14.30
N VAL A 93 19.52 19.27 -13.02
CA VAL A 93 20.74 19.76 -12.36
C VAL A 93 21.46 18.59 -11.67
N SER A 94 22.79 18.67 -11.62
CA SER A 94 23.62 17.70 -10.91
C SER A 94 23.75 18.07 -9.43
N LYS A 95 23.99 17.10 -8.58
CA LYS A 95 24.33 17.30 -7.18
C LYS A 95 25.45 18.31 -7.01
N GLY A 96 25.32 19.28 -6.09
CA GLY A 96 26.29 20.33 -5.83
C GLY A 96 26.21 21.54 -6.77
N ALA A 97 25.38 21.50 -7.83
CA ALA A 97 25.20 22.64 -8.72
C ALA A 97 24.68 23.87 -7.95
N LEU A 98 25.25 25.06 -8.22
CA LEU A 98 24.84 26.31 -7.60
C LEU A 98 23.48 26.74 -8.16
N ILE A 99 22.49 26.85 -7.29
CA ILE A 99 21.11 27.23 -7.62
C ILE A 99 20.91 28.73 -7.39
N ALA A 100 21.37 29.21 -6.23
CA ALA A 100 21.29 30.62 -5.89
C ALA A 100 22.47 31.01 -5.00
N LYS A 101 22.83 32.30 -5.02
CA LYS A 101 23.79 32.88 -4.11
C LYS A 101 23.18 34.12 -3.46
N LEU A 102 23.32 34.21 -2.16
CA LEU A 102 22.98 35.37 -1.37
C LEU A 102 24.14 36.38 -1.35
N TYR A 103 23.84 37.61 -0.97
CA TYR A 103 24.85 38.62 -0.74
C TYR A 103 25.76 38.22 0.42
N ASP A 104 27.06 38.11 0.18
CA ASP A 104 28.08 37.68 1.13
C ASP A 104 29.19 38.71 1.32
N GLY A 105 29.02 39.97 0.81
CA GLY A 105 30.07 40.97 0.81
C GLY A 105 30.62 41.27 2.19
N ASP A 106 29.79 41.33 3.21
CA ASP A 106 30.19 41.60 4.60
C ASP A 106 31.02 40.45 5.19
N LEU A 107 30.64 39.20 4.86
CA LEU A 107 31.40 37.99 5.28
C LEU A 107 32.75 37.91 4.57
N GLN A 108 32.81 38.25 3.28
CA GLN A 108 34.06 38.32 2.52
C GLN A 108 35.00 39.38 3.07
N ALA A 109 34.50 40.57 3.40
CA ALA A 109 35.29 41.64 4.04
C ALA A 109 35.84 41.18 5.42
N THR A 110 34.99 40.47 6.20
CA THR A 110 35.40 39.95 7.49
C THR A 110 36.49 38.87 7.33
N LEU A 111 36.32 37.93 6.36
CA LEU A 111 37.31 36.94 6.04
C LEU A 111 38.66 37.57 5.68
N ASN A 112 38.69 38.58 4.81
CA ASN A 112 39.89 39.27 4.44
C ASN A 112 40.57 39.95 5.64
N LYS A 113 39.82 40.57 6.53
CA LYS A 113 40.34 41.15 7.78
C LYS A 113 41.01 40.09 8.65
N LEU A 114 40.35 38.95 8.87
CA LEU A 114 40.87 37.86 9.68
C LEU A 114 42.14 37.26 9.06
N GLN A 115 42.24 37.16 7.71
CA GLN A 115 43.41 36.67 7.03
C GLN A 115 44.63 37.59 7.27
N VAL A 116 44.45 38.90 7.22
CA VAL A 116 45.51 39.87 7.55
C VAL A 116 45.92 39.76 9.03
N GLN A 117 44.96 39.62 9.93
CA GLN A 117 45.27 39.38 11.34
C GLN A 117 46.00 38.09 11.60
N LEU A 118 45.66 36.97 10.87
CA LEU A 118 46.37 35.72 10.95
C LEU A 118 47.83 35.90 10.53
N GLN A 119 48.07 36.55 9.41
CA GLN A 119 49.45 36.79 8.92
C GLN A 119 50.31 37.54 9.97
N ILE A 120 49.77 38.56 10.65
CA ILE A 120 50.47 39.28 11.70
C ILE A 120 50.67 38.35 12.93
N ALA A 121 49.67 37.60 13.33
CA ALA A 121 49.77 36.67 14.47
C ALA A 121 50.83 35.58 14.22
N GLU A 122 50.88 34.99 13.02
CA GLU A 122 51.87 33.97 12.62
C GLU A 122 53.30 34.54 12.64
N GLN A 123 53.52 35.80 12.18
CA GLN A 123 54.80 36.47 12.27
C GLN A 123 55.22 36.65 13.73
N ASN A 124 54.28 37.03 14.60
CA ASN A 124 54.55 37.22 16.05
C ASN A 124 54.84 35.86 16.72
N GLU A 125 54.10 34.81 16.40
CA GLU A 125 54.36 33.46 16.90
C GLU A 125 55.75 32.97 16.49
N GLN A 126 56.11 33.12 15.21
CA GLN A 126 57.44 32.77 14.70
C GLN A 126 58.56 33.48 15.44
N ARG A 127 58.37 34.81 15.71
CA ARG A 127 59.31 35.59 16.50
C ARG A 127 59.40 35.08 17.95
N SER A 128 58.29 34.82 18.57
CA SER A 128 58.18 34.22 19.91
C SER A 128 58.84 32.85 19.97
N ALA A 129 58.65 32.01 18.97
CA ALA A 129 59.30 30.70 18.86
C ALA A 129 60.84 30.79 18.78
N GLN A 130 61.34 31.81 18.06
CA GLN A 130 62.81 32.07 17.96
C GLN A 130 63.34 32.56 19.34
N LEU A 131 62.62 33.46 20.00
CA LEU A 131 63.01 33.97 21.33
C LEU A 131 62.99 32.89 22.40
N LEU A 132 62.00 32.01 22.38
CA LEU A 132 61.91 30.86 23.27
C LEU A 132 63.13 29.93 23.12
N LYS A 133 63.58 29.66 21.90
CA LYS A 133 64.77 28.81 21.64
C LYS A 133 66.05 29.36 22.28
N ILE A 134 66.21 30.71 22.43
CA ILE A 134 67.33 31.37 23.08
C ILE A 134 67.01 31.75 24.50
N GLN A 135 65.90 31.25 25.10
CA GLN A 135 65.44 31.54 26.45
C GLN A 135 65.15 33.06 26.70
N GLY A 136 64.83 33.78 25.64
CA GLY A 136 64.51 35.22 25.70
C GLY A 136 63.09 35.53 26.15
N ILE A 137 62.14 34.54 26.17
CA ILE A 137 60.82 34.66 26.71
C ILE A 137 60.43 33.40 27.46
N SER A 138 59.36 33.48 28.26
CA SER A 138 58.80 32.31 28.92
C SER A 138 58.00 31.39 28.00
N LYS A 139 57.87 30.10 28.34
CA LYS A 139 57.01 29.18 27.60
C LYS A 139 55.55 29.66 27.61
N GLN A 140 55.09 30.28 28.68
CA GLN A 140 53.74 30.85 28.80
C GLN A 140 53.51 31.92 27.76
N ASP A 141 54.49 32.82 27.49
CA ASP A 141 54.35 33.88 26.47
C ASP A 141 54.28 33.30 25.04
N TYR A 142 55.07 32.25 24.79
CA TYR A 142 54.99 31.52 23.53
C TYR A 142 53.60 30.83 23.37
N ASP A 143 53.19 30.09 24.40
CA ASP A 143 51.88 29.39 24.35
C ASP A 143 50.71 30.39 24.15
N ALA A 144 50.80 31.61 24.71
CA ALA A 144 49.81 32.67 24.46
C ALA A 144 49.84 33.16 23.01
N SER A 145 50.99 33.29 22.38
CA SER A 145 51.10 33.67 20.95
C SER A 145 50.55 32.60 20.03
N LEU A 146 50.84 31.32 20.32
CA LEU A 146 50.30 30.16 19.61
C LEU A 146 48.79 30.07 19.75
N LEU A 147 48.26 30.29 20.95
CA LEU A 147 46.83 30.32 21.21
C LEU A 147 46.13 31.39 20.35
N ASN A 148 46.72 32.60 20.24
CA ASN A 148 46.20 33.68 19.39
C ASN A 148 46.10 33.28 17.91
N VAL A 149 47.12 32.64 17.35
CA VAL A 149 47.10 32.11 15.99
C VAL A 149 45.95 31.11 15.81
N ASN A 150 45.79 30.17 16.73
CA ASN A 150 44.74 29.15 16.65
C ASN A 150 43.32 29.74 16.76
N ASN A 151 43.14 30.76 17.62
CA ASN A 151 41.86 31.47 17.76
C ASN A 151 41.48 32.15 16.42
N ILE A 152 42.41 32.87 15.79
CA ILE A 152 42.14 33.52 14.50
C ILE A 152 41.87 32.51 13.39
N LYS A 153 42.57 31.36 13.38
CA LYS A 153 42.28 30.26 12.44
C LYS A 153 40.83 29.73 12.65
N ALA A 154 40.40 29.57 13.88
CA ALA A 154 39.03 29.15 14.19
C ALA A 154 38.01 30.19 13.71
N ASP A 155 38.25 31.48 13.92
CA ASP A 155 37.37 32.55 13.43
C ASP A 155 37.26 32.59 11.89
N ILE A 156 38.38 32.31 11.19
CA ILE A 156 38.40 32.17 9.72
C ILE A 156 37.50 31.02 9.31
N GLU A 157 37.57 29.84 9.96
CA GLU A 157 36.71 28.70 9.62
C GLU A 157 35.23 28.97 9.88
N ILE A 158 34.89 29.66 10.96
CA ILE A 158 33.52 30.10 11.26
C ILE A 158 33.02 31.03 10.15
N THR A 159 33.84 32.01 9.72
CA THR A 159 33.47 32.94 8.64
C THR A 159 33.31 32.21 7.30
N ARG A 160 34.18 31.26 6.96
CA ARG A 160 34.05 30.42 5.76
C ARG A 160 32.80 29.60 5.78
N ALA A 161 32.45 28.99 6.91
CA ALA A 161 31.17 28.28 7.05
C ALA A 161 29.97 29.21 6.83
N GLY A 162 30.05 30.46 7.33
CA GLY A 162 29.05 31.49 7.04
C GLY A 162 28.90 31.78 5.54
N ILE A 163 30.02 31.93 4.83
CA ILE A 163 30.04 32.16 3.37
C ILE A 163 29.43 30.95 2.64
N THR A 164 29.77 29.72 3.05
CA THR A 164 29.22 28.50 2.44
C THR A 164 27.67 28.48 2.55
N LYS A 165 27.10 28.95 3.65
CA LYS A 165 25.64 29.04 3.84
C LYS A 165 24.97 30.06 2.91
N THR A 166 25.71 31.00 2.33
CA THR A 166 25.17 31.91 1.31
C THR A 166 24.98 31.27 -0.05
N GLU A 167 25.64 30.12 -0.31
CA GLU A 167 25.56 29.37 -1.56
C GLU A 167 24.55 28.24 -1.47
N ILE A 168 23.40 28.41 -2.10
CA ILE A 168 22.35 27.40 -2.12
C ILE A 168 22.63 26.46 -3.28
N ARG A 169 22.95 25.21 -2.96
CA ARG A 169 23.34 24.14 -3.90
C ARG A 169 22.36 22.98 -3.91
N ALA A 170 22.27 22.26 -5.04
CA ALA A 170 21.44 21.08 -5.17
C ALA A 170 21.93 19.94 -4.25
N PRO A 171 21.09 19.39 -3.34
CA PRO A 171 21.49 18.31 -2.43
C PRO A 171 21.68 16.97 -3.15
N PHE A 172 20.96 16.73 -4.23
CA PHE A 172 21.06 15.58 -5.11
C PHE A 172 20.80 15.98 -6.57
N SER A 173 21.10 15.06 -7.50
CA SER A 173 20.83 15.31 -8.93
C SER A 173 19.35 15.06 -9.23
N GLY A 174 18.70 16.03 -9.89
CA GLY A 174 17.28 15.95 -10.16
C GLY A 174 16.76 17.07 -11.08
N LYS A 175 15.48 17.05 -11.32
CA LYS A 175 14.77 18.08 -12.10
C LYS A 175 14.27 19.16 -11.18
N LEU A 176 14.58 20.43 -11.50
CA LEU A 176 14.06 21.58 -10.78
C LEU A 176 12.59 21.84 -11.11
N GLY A 177 11.85 22.24 -10.11
CA GLY A 177 10.47 22.72 -10.24
C GLY A 177 10.39 24.15 -10.78
N LEU A 178 9.28 24.80 -10.45
CA LEU A 178 9.05 26.20 -10.80
C LEU A 178 9.84 27.13 -9.86
N LYS A 179 10.23 28.26 -10.37
CA LYS A 179 10.91 29.32 -9.62
C LYS A 179 9.90 30.11 -8.81
N MET A 180 10.10 30.18 -7.49
CA MET A 180 9.20 30.91 -6.57
C MET A 180 9.72 32.30 -6.18
N VAL A 181 10.96 32.64 -6.59
CA VAL A 181 11.64 33.89 -6.23
C VAL A 181 12.33 34.50 -7.44
N SER A 182 12.70 35.77 -7.35
CA SER A 182 13.43 36.50 -8.40
C SER A 182 14.79 36.97 -7.90
N SER A 183 15.71 37.22 -8.82
CA SER A 183 16.99 37.85 -8.50
C SER A 183 16.74 39.25 -7.87
N GLY A 184 17.51 39.58 -6.84
CA GLY A 184 17.33 40.81 -6.05
C GLY A 184 16.33 40.71 -4.90
N ALA A 185 15.54 39.61 -4.82
CA ALA A 185 14.61 39.41 -3.72
C ALA A 185 15.35 39.15 -2.40
N PHE A 186 14.75 39.57 -1.30
CA PHE A 186 15.22 39.21 0.05
C PHE A 186 14.50 37.94 0.48
N VAL A 187 15.27 36.93 0.92
CA VAL A 187 14.76 35.60 1.30
C VAL A 187 15.18 35.20 2.71
N THR A 188 14.43 34.32 3.32
CA THR A 188 14.63 33.79 4.68
C THR A 188 14.59 32.27 4.63
N PRO A 189 15.02 31.56 5.69
CA PRO A 189 14.95 30.10 5.75
C PRO A 189 13.57 29.48 5.52
N SER A 190 12.51 30.25 5.71
CA SER A 190 11.12 29.84 5.42
C SER A 190 10.69 30.05 3.97
N THR A 191 11.53 30.71 3.15
CA THR A 191 11.21 31.03 1.75
C THR A 191 11.60 29.86 0.86
N THR A 192 10.66 29.23 0.18
CA THR A 192 10.95 28.24 -0.86
C THR A 192 11.47 28.94 -2.12
N LEU A 193 12.63 28.52 -2.61
CA LEU A 193 13.20 29.01 -3.87
C LEU A 193 12.66 28.24 -5.07
N THR A 194 12.67 26.94 -4.98
CA THR A 194 12.20 25.95 -5.97
C THR A 194 12.12 24.59 -5.31
N SER A 195 11.53 23.60 -5.97
CA SER A 195 11.65 22.19 -5.59
C SER A 195 12.67 21.47 -6.47
N ILE A 196 13.22 20.38 -5.96
CA ILE A 196 14.05 19.45 -6.74
C ILE A 196 13.51 18.02 -6.57
N THR A 197 13.38 17.30 -7.68
CA THR A 197 12.79 15.96 -7.72
C THR A 197 13.68 15.01 -8.51
N GLN A 198 14.05 13.91 -7.90
CA GLN A 198 14.82 12.85 -8.55
C GLN A 198 13.87 11.93 -9.35
N MET A 199 14.03 11.92 -10.68
CA MET A 199 13.14 11.20 -11.59
C MET A 199 13.71 9.92 -12.17
N ASN A 200 14.95 9.56 -11.87
CA ASN A 200 15.64 8.39 -12.43
C ASN A 200 15.27 7.05 -11.73
N GLN A 201 14.73 7.12 -10.56
CA GLN A 201 14.23 5.97 -9.79
C GLN A 201 12.89 6.34 -9.18
N MET A 202 11.82 5.73 -9.67
CA MET A 202 10.49 5.96 -9.14
C MET A 202 10.13 4.88 -8.14
N LYS A 203 9.30 5.24 -7.20
CA LYS A 203 8.69 4.34 -6.23
C LYS A 203 7.18 4.41 -6.39
N ILE A 204 6.49 3.41 -5.87
CA ILE A 204 5.05 3.41 -5.76
C ILE A 204 4.67 3.13 -4.32
N ASP A 205 3.85 4.00 -3.76
CA ASP A 205 3.28 3.85 -2.42
C ASP A 205 1.83 3.38 -2.55
N PHE A 206 1.47 2.39 -1.76
CA PHE A 206 0.12 1.83 -1.74
C PHE A 206 -0.21 1.26 -0.37
N THR A 207 -1.50 1.08 -0.09
CA THR A 207 -1.98 0.59 1.19
C THR A 207 -2.62 -0.77 1.04
N VAL A 208 -2.22 -1.73 1.86
CA VAL A 208 -2.71 -3.10 1.85
C VAL A 208 -3.59 -3.33 3.08
N PRO A 209 -4.83 -3.85 2.94
CA PRO A 209 -5.66 -4.21 4.09
C PRO A 209 -4.96 -5.16 5.06
N GLU A 210 -5.17 -4.98 6.36
CA GLU A 210 -4.51 -5.71 7.46
C GLU A 210 -4.54 -7.24 7.26
N LYS A 211 -5.65 -7.79 6.76
CA LYS A 211 -5.81 -9.23 6.51
C LYS A 211 -4.75 -9.83 5.58
N TYR A 212 -4.14 -9.02 4.72
CA TYR A 212 -3.10 -9.45 3.78
C TYR A 212 -1.69 -9.11 4.27
N SER A 213 -1.54 -8.33 5.33
CA SER A 213 -0.24 -7.86 5.82
C SER A 213 0.75 -8.98 6.13
N PRO A 214 0.34 -10.16 6.70
CA PRO A 214 1.28 -11.26 6.96
C PRO A 214 1.86 -11.91 5.69
N GLN A 215 1.22 -11.68 4.54
CA GLN A 215 1.63 -12.26 3.26
C GLN A 215 2.57 -11.35 2.47
N ILE A 216 2.76 -10.09 2.92
CA ILE A 216 3.66 -9.13 2.26
C ILE A 216 5.11 -9.43 2.66
N LYS A 217 5.95 -9.63 1.65
CA LYS A 217 7.38 -9.91 1.87
C LYS A 217 8.25 -8.87 1.16
N MET A 218 9.38 -8.54 1.77
CA MET A 218 10.42 -7.75 1.13
C MET A 218 10.88 -8.43 -0.16
N GLY A 219 11.09 -7.65 -1.21
CA GLY A 219 11.47 -8.16 -2.53
C GLY A 219 10.34 -8.78 -3.35
N GLN A 220 9.11 -8.84 -2.81
CA GLN A 220 7.95 -9.40 -3.52
C GLN A 220 7.68 -8.60 -4.79
N PRO A 221 7.59 -9.26 -5.96
CA PRO A 221 7.25 -8.61 -7.21
C PRO A 221 5.78 -8.23 -7.25
N LEU A 222 5.49 -7.12 -7.89
CA LEU A 222 4.15 -6.65 -8.19
C LEU A 222 4.10 -6.02 -9.58
N SER A 223 2.92 -5.93 -10.14
CA SER A 223 2.66 -5.19 -11.37
C SER A 223 1.71 -4.03 -11.10
N PHE A 224 1.82 -2.98 -11.89
CA PHE A 224 0.87 -1.88 -11.83
C PHE A 224 0.63 -1.26 -13.19
N ILE A 225 -0.50 -0.62 -13.33
CA ILE A 225 -0.92 0.10 -14.53
C ILE A 225 -1.26 1.53 -14.11
N LEU A 226 -0.77 2.50 -14.85
CA LEU A 226 -1.12 3.90 -14.63
C LEU A 226 -2.56 4.16 -15.08
N ASP A 227 -3.24 5.04 -14.39
CA ASP A 227 -4.55 5.49 -14.83
C ASP A 227 -4.44 6.17 -16.21
N GLY A 228 -5.31 5.74 -17.15
CA GLY A 228 -5.29 6.19 -18.54
C GLY A 228 -4.21 5.57 -19.43
N SER A 229 -3.56 4.47 -19.03
CA SER A 229 -2.56 3.76 -19.82
C SER A 229 -2.76 2.24 -19.73
N ASP A 230 -2.62 1.53 -20.85
CA ASP A 230 -2.65 0.05 -20.89
C ASP A 230 -1.28 -0.58 -20.60
N LYS A 231 -0.25 0.24 -20.42
CA LYS A 231 1.13 -0.24 -20.19
C LYS A 231 1.30 -0.76 -18.77
N THR A 232 1.73 -2.01 -18.67
CA THR A 232 2.03 -2.65 -17.38
C THR A 232 3.48 -2.40 -16.98
N TYR A 233 3.67 -1.94 -15.78
CA TYR A 233 4.97 -1.75 -15.14
C TYR A 233 5.16 -2.79 -14.03
N THR A 234 6.42 -3.03 -13.68
CA THR A 234 6.77 -3.94 -12.59
C THR A 234 7.49 -3.18 -11.49
N ALA A 235 7.26 -3.58 -10.25
CA ALA A 235 7.98 -3.05 -9.10
C ALA A 235 8.26 -4.16 -8.08
N LYS A 236 9.14 -3.90 -7.13
CA LYS A 236 9.45 -4.80 -6.01
C LYS A 236 9.26 -4.08 -4.69
N VAL A 237 8.64 -4.75 -3.74
CA VAL A 237 8.47 -4.24 -2.37
C VAL A 237 9.85 -3.98 -1.76
N VAL A 238 10.08 -2.74 -1.30
CA VAL A 238 11.35 -2.33 -0.67
C VAL A 238 11.17 -1.96 0.79
N ALA A 239 9.97 -1.57 1.21
CA ALA A 239 9.68 -1.25 2.60
C ALA A 239 8.20 -1.44 2.91
N THR A 240 7.92 -1.74 4.16
CA THR A 240 6.58 -1.70 4.75
C THR A 240 6.65 -0.89 6.03
N GLU A 241 5.59 -0.15 6.34
CA GLU A 241 5.48 0.46 7.66
C GLU A 241 5.41 -0.61 8.74
N SER A 242 5.90 -0.28 9.94
CA SER A 242 5.87 -1.19 11.08
C SER A 242 4.50 -1.23 11.77
N ASN A 243 3.66 -0.23 11.51
CA ASN A 243 2.37 -0.06 12.14
C ASN A 243 1.25 -0.06 11.10
N VAL A 244 0.12 -0.65 11.46
CA VAL A 244 -1.12 -0.54 10.70
C VAL A 244 -1.80 0.78 11.09
N THR A 245 -2.23 1.55 10.10
CA THR A 245 -3.00 2.79 10.34
C THR A 245 -4.35 2.41 10.91
N GLN A 246 -4.67 2.93 12.12
CA GLN A 246 -5.87 2.53 12.87
C GLN A 246 -7.17 2.92 12.16
N ASP A 247 -7.21 4.10 11.54
CA ASP A 247 -8.42 4.61 10.87
C ASP A 247 -8.82 3.78 9.66
N THR A 248 -7.86 3.32 8.87
CA THR A 248 -8.08 2.58 7.62
C THR A 248 -7.83 1.08 7.76
N ARG A 249 -7.28 0.62 8.89
CA ARG A 249 -6.81 -0.76 9.11
C ARG A 249 -6.00 -1.29 7.93
N SER A 250 -5.04 -0.50 7.50
CA SER A 250 -4.20 -0.81 6.35
C SER A 250 -2.72 -0.61 6.66
N LEU A 251 -1.89 -1.44 6.04
CA LEU A 251 -0.43 -1.37 6.07
C LEU A 251 0.05 -0.56 4.87
N GLN A 252 0.85 0.46 5.11
CA GLN A 252 1.49 1.19 4.02
C GLN A 252 2.71 0.42 3.51
N VAL A 253 2.79 0.28 2.20
CA VAL A 253 3.85 -0.47 1.50
C VAL A 253 4.45 0.42 0.42
N ARG A 254 5.75 0.38 0.31
CA ARG A 254 6.52 1.06 -0.74
C ARG A 254 7.24 0.05 -1.61
N ALA A 255 7.13 0.21 -2.91
CA ALA A 255 7.85 -0.61 -3.86
C ALA A 255 8.68 0.25 -4.82
N ALA A 256 9.85 -0.25 -5.20
CA ALA A 256 10.71 0.39 -6.19
C ALA A 256 10.34 -0.11 -7.59
N VAL A 257 10.12 0.83 -8.50
CA VAL A 257 9.80 0.51 -9.91
C VAL A 257 11.02 -0.08 -10.59
N GLN A 258 10.81 -1.16 -11.33
CA GLN A 258 11.87 -1.87 -12.07
C GLN A 258 11.88 -1.42 -13.55
N GLY A 259 13.05 -1.45 -14.15
CA GLY A 259 13.23 -1.15 -15.59
C GLY A 259 13.63 0.30 -15.86
N ASN A 260 14.17 0.52 -17.07
CA ASN A 260 14.76 1.80 -17.46
C ASN A 260 13.78 2.77 -18.15
N ASN A 261 12.61 2.30 -18.54
CA ASN A 261 11.63 3.13 -19.26
C ASN A 261 10.60 3.74 -18.29
N GLN A 262 11.05 4.73 -17.54
CA GLN A 262 10.25 5.43 -16.52
C GLN A 262 9.83 6.84 -16.94
N SER A 263 10.02 7.20 -18.21
CA SER A 263 9.70 8.55 -18.73
C SER A 263 8.24 8.97 -18.55
N ASP A 264 7.32 7.99 -18.56
CA ASP A 264 5.88 8.22 -18.45
C ASP A 264 5.43 8.31 -16.98
N LEU A 265 6.31 7.93 -16.04
CA LEU A 265 6.06 7.95 -14.62
C LEU A 265 6.29 9.36 -14.09
N ILE A 266 5.21 10.04 -13.74
CA ILE A 266 5.25 11.36 -13.13
C ILE A 266 4.83 11.20 -11.66
N PRO A 267 5.62 11.70 -10.69
CA PRO A 267 5.22 11.70 -9.29
C PRO A 267 3.84 12.34 -9.10
N GLY A 268 3.04 11.76 -8.23
CA GLY A 268 1.65 12.17 -7.99
C GLY A 268 0.61 11.48 -8.86
N LYS A 269 0.98 10.76 -9.92
CA LYS A 269 0.02 9.96 -10.70
C LYS A 269 -0.49 8.78 -9.91
N PHE A 270 -1.78 8.48 -10.10
CA PHE A 270 -2.41 7.28 -9.57
C PHE A 270 -2.09 6.07 -10.44
N ALA A 271 -2.01 4.93 -9.78
CA ALA A 271 -1.78 3.65 -10.42
C ALA A 271 -2.63 2.57 -9.75
N LYS A 272 -3.06 1.58 -10.52
CA LYS A 272 -3.69 0.36 -10.04
C LYS A 272 -2.63 -0.69 -9.85
N VAL A 273 -2.34 -1.03 -8.60
CA VAL A 273 -1.35 -2.05 -8.21
C VAL A 273 -2.03 -3.39 -8.12
N SER A 274 -1.50 -4.37 -8.86
CA SER A 274 -1.91 -5.76 -8.77
C SER A 274 -0.83 -6.55 -8.02
N LEU A 275 -1.16 -6.96 -6.81
CA LEU A 275 -0.28 -7.72 -5.93
C LEU A 275 -0.72 -9.18 -5.91
N GLY A 276 0.16 -10.07 -6.39
CA GLY A 276 -0.04 -11.52 -6.32
C GLY A 276 0.55 -12.10 -5.06
N PHE A 277 -0.18 -13.03 -4.43
CA PHE A 277 0.30 -13.79 -3.28
C PHE A 277 0.86 -15.15 -3.71
N GLN A 278 1.42 -15.89 -2.76
CA GLN A 278 1.95 -17.22 -3.06
C GLN A 278 0.83 -18.11 -3.60
N PRO A 279 1.07 -18.85 -4.71
CA PRO A 279 0.09 -19.77 -5.24
C PRO A 279 -0.20 -20.88 -4.23
N ASP A 280 -1.48 -21.18 -4.01
CA ASP A 280 -1.91 -22.38 -3.31
C ASP A 280 -2.07 -23.52 -4.35
N PRO A 281 -1.16 -24.52 -4.38
CA PRO A 281 -1.21 -25.59 -5.36
C PRO A 281 -2.35 -26.60 -5.11
N ASN A 282 -2.92 -26.57 -3.90
CA ASN A 282 -3.96 -27.50 -3.47
C ASN A 282 -5.32 -26.83 -3.29
N ALA A 283 -5.53 -25.65 -3.87
CA ALA A 283 -6.80 -24.95 -3.76
C ALA A 283 -7.93 -25.77 -4.40
N ILE A 284 -9.04 -25.88 -3.69
CA ILE A 284 -10.27 -26.45 -4.20
C ILE A 284 -11.15 -25.32 -4.72
N VAL A 285 -11.57 -25.39 -5.98
CA VAL A 285 -12.49 -24.44 -6.56
C VAL A 285 -13.74 -25.13 -7.08
N VAL A 286 -14.86 -24.47 -6.91
CA VAL A 286 -16.16 -24.94 -7.43
C VAL A 286 -16.85 -23.80 -8.21
N PRO A 287 -17.69 -24.10 -9.21
CA PRO A 287 -18.48 -23.08 -9.89
C PRO A 287 -19.33 -22.30 -8.90
N SER A 288 -19.39 -20.96 -9.06
CA SER A 288 -20.14 -20.08 -8.16
C SER A 288 -21.61 -20.49 -7.99
N GLN A 289 -22.20 -21.08 -9.03
CA GLN A 289 -23.58 -21.56 -9.03
C GLN A 289 -23.81 -22.80 -8.13
N ALA A 290 -22.76 -23.54 -7.76
CA ALA A 290 -22.86 -24.68 -6.85
C ALA A 290 -23.04 -24.29 -5.38
N ILE A 291 -22.79 -23.03 -5.04
CA ILE A 291 -22.81 -22.54 -3.65
C ILE A 291 -24.18 -21.98 -3.33
N ILE A 292 -24.80 -22.53 -2.31
CA ILE A 292 -26.11 -22.12 -1.82
C ILE A 292 -25.91 -21.28 -0.54
N PRO A 293 -26.27 -20.00 -0.55
CA PRO A 293 -26.24 -19.21 0.67
C PRO A 293 -27.32 -19.70 1.65
N GLN A 294 -26.95 -19.74 2.93
CA GLN A 294 -27.84 -20.08 4.05
C GLN A 294 -27.88 -18.94 5.05
N ALA A 295 -28.82 -18.95 5.97
CA ALA A 295 -28.91 -17.94 7.03
C ALA A 295 -27.64 -17.88 7.89
N ARG A 296 -26.94 -19.00 8.05
CA ARG A 296 -25.64 -19.09 8.71
C ARG A 296 -24.66 -19.87 7.83
N GLY A 297 -23.90 -19.15 7.00
CA GLY A 297 -22.86 -19.75 6.18
C GLY A 297 -23.26 -20.10 4.74
N LYS A 298 -22.55 -21.02 4.14
CA LYS A 298 -22.73 -21.45 2.75
C LYS A 298 -22.71 -22.97 2.70
N ARG A 299 -23.47 -23.55 1.76
CA ARG A 299 -23.63 -24.98 1.61
C ARG A 299 -23.49 -25.39 0.17
N VAL A 300 -23.02 -26.61 -0.03
CA VAL A 300 -23.00 -27.31 -1.32
C VAL A 300 -23.65 -28.68 -1.18
N PHE A 301 -24.17 -29.23 -2.27
CA PHE A 301 -24.61 -30.61 -2.30
C PHE A 301 -23.55 -31.47 -2.98
N VAL A 302 -23.13 -32.53 -2.30
CA VAL A 302 -22.21 -33.52 -2.83
C VAL A 302 -23.01 -34.77 -3.18
N TYR A 303 -22.75 -35.32 -4.36
CA TYR A 303 -23.31 -36.58 -4.77
C TYR A 303 -22.61 -37.74 -4.05
N ASN A 304 -23.36 -38.56 -3.36
CA ASN A 304 -22.87 -39.75 -2.68
C ASN A 304 -23.85 -40.93 -2.92
N SER A 305 -23.39 -41.95 -3.65
CA SER A 305 -24.14 -43.18 -3.89
C SER A 305 -25.61 -42.98 -4.30
N GLY A 306 -25.87 -42.08 -5.26
CA GLY A 306 -27.21 -41.83 -5.75
C GLY A 306 -28.03 -40.79 -4.96
N LYS A 307 -27.47 -40.16 -3.92
CA LYS A 307 -28.13 -39.21 -3.05
C LYS A 307 -27.38 -37.88 -2.97
N ALA A 308 -28.13 -36.79 -2.73
CA ALA A 308 -27.58 -35.46 -2.47
C ALA A 308 -27.31 -35.30 -0.97
N LYS A 309 -26.04 -35.15 -0.58
CA LYS A 309 -25.62 -34.89 0.81
C LYS A 309 -25.25 -33.42 0.94
N PRO A 310 -25.94 -32.66 1.80
CA PRO A 310 -25.56 -31.26 2.06
C PRO A 310 -24.27 -31.22 2.91
N ILE A 311 -23.33 -30.35 2.52
CA ILE A 311 -22.09 -30.09 3.25
C ILE A 311 -21.95 -28.60 3.42
N ASP A 312 -21.75 -28.14 4.66
CA ASP A 312 -21.45 -26.75 4.95
C ASP A 312 -20.00 -26.44 4.59
N VAL A 313 -19.78 -25.33 3.90
CA VAL A 313 -18.48 -24.96 3.36
C VAL A 313 -18.08 -23.54 3.76
N THR A 314 -16.79 -23.37 4.01
CA THR A 314 -16.19 -22.03 4.13
C THR A 314 -15.54 -21.66 2.79
N THR A 315 -15.91 -20.51 2.26
CA THR A 315 -15.38 -20.04 0.98
C THR A 315 -14.26 -19.06 1.19
N GLY A 316 -13.26 -19.09 0.32
CA GLY A 316 -12.16 -18.12 0.20
C GLY A 316 -12.41 -17.12 -0.94
N THR A 317 -11.40 -16.95 -1.76
CA THR A 317 -11.39 -16.04 -2.91
C THR A 317 -12.38 -16.48 -3.97
N ARG A 318 -12.93 -15.48 -4.67
CA ARG A 318 -13.89 -15.67 -5.76
C ARG A 318 -13.41 -14.96 -7.01
N ASP A 319 -13.47 -15.66 -8.13
CA ASP A 319 -13.35 -15.06 -9.47
C ASP A 319 -14.74 -14.92 -10.14
N SER A 320 -14.77 -14.58 -11.43
CA SER A 320 -16.00 -14.39 -12.19
C SER A 320 -16.84 -15.67 -12.32
N ALA A 321 -16.24 -16.84 -12.34
CA ALA A 321 -16.88 -18.14 -12.60
C ALA A 321 -16.82 -19.08 -11.41
N ASN A 322 -15.75 -19.04 -10.61
CA ASN A 322 -15.44 -20.01 -9.58
C ASN A 322 -15.27 -19.36 -8.20
N VAL A 323 -15.45 -20.18 -7.16
CA VAL A 323 -15.22 -19.80 -5.76
C VAL A 323 -14.33 -20.84 -5.11
N GLN A 324 -13.28 -20.38 -4.42
CA GLN A 324 -12.45 -21.24 -3.60
C GLN A 324 -13.24 -21.76 -2.39
N VAL A 325 -13.10 -23.04 -2.12
CA VAL A 325 -13.60 -23.68 -0.90
C VAL A 325 -12.41 -24.02 -0.01
N VAL A 326 -12.36 -23.37 1.15
CA VAL A 326 -11.26 -23.54 2.13
C VAL A 326 -11.47 -24.77 2.98
N THR A 327 -12.73 -25.03 3.39
CA THR A 327 -13.10 -26.17 4.22
C THR A 327 -14.42 -26.79 3.78
N GLY A 328 -14.59 -28.08 4.01
CA GLY A 328 -15.84 -28.80 3.76
C GLY A 328 -15.82 -29.74 2.55
N LEU A 329 -14.91 -29.56 1.59
CA LEU A 329 -14.75 -30.43 0.42
C LEU A 329 -13.37 -31.07 0.35
N LYS A 330 -13.30 -32.19 -0.36
CA LYS A 330 -12.03 -32.91 -0.67
C LYS A 330 -11.91 -33.08 -2.18
N ALA A 331 -10.66 -33.21 -2.64
CA ALA A 331 -10.41 -33.61 -4.02
C ALA A 331 -11.04 -34.98 -4.30
N GLY A 332 -11.76 -35.08 -5.43
CA GLY A 332 -12.53 -36.26 -5.80
C GLY A 332 -14.03 -36.17 -5.47
N ASP A 333 -14.47 -35.23 -4.64
CA ASP A 333 -15.89 -35.02 -4.38
C ASP A 333 -16.63 -34.61 -5.67
N THR A 334 -17.87 -35.06 -5.80
CA THR A 334 -18.72 -34.71 -6.92
C THR A 334 -19.80 -33.73 -6.44
N VAL A 335 -19.62 -32.45 -6.75
CA VAL A 335 -20.51 -31.37 -6.30
C VAL A 335 -21.62 -31.15 -7.35
N LEU A 336 -22.86 -31.08 -6.92
CA LEU A 336 -24.02 -30.81 -7.77
C LEU A 336 -24.06 -29.30 -8.14
N VAL A 337 -24.35 -29.01 -9.41
CA VAL A 337 -24.27 -27.65 -9.96
C VAL A 337 -25.64 -27.15 -10.45
N THR A 338 -26.51 -28.05 -10.91
CA THR A 338 -27.86 -27.72 -11.40
C THR A 338 -28.94 -28.42 -10.56
N GLY A 339 -30.19 -27.98 -10.66
CA GLY A 339 -31.31 -28.56 -9.93
C GLY A 339 -31.33 -28.29 -8.42
N LEU A 340 -30.46 -27.43 -7.92
CA LEU A 340 -30.20 -27.22 -6.49
C LEU A 340 -31.42 -26.78 -5.68
N LEU A 341 -32.34 -26.03 -6.26
CA LEU A 341 -33.56 -25.56 -5.60
C LEU A 341 -34.57 -26.70 -5.28
N SER A 342 -34.48 -27.82 -6.01
CA SER A 342 -35.32 -28.98 -5.82
C SER A 342 -34.69 -30.04 -4.91
N LEU A 343 -33.43 -29.86 -4.54
CA LEU A 343 -32.70 -30.81 -3.70
C LEU A 343 -33.02 -30.61 -2.22
N ARG A 344 -33.31 -31.71 -1.55
CA ARG A 344 -33.38 -31.81 -0.09
C ARG A 344 -32.31 -32.80 0.39
N PRO A 345 -31.93 -32.77 1.65
CA PRO A 345 -31.05 -33.79 2.21
C PRO A 345 -31.56 -35.21 1.85
N ASP A 346 -30.65 -36.07 1.39
CA ASP A 346 -30.90 -37.45 0.98
C ASP A 346 -31.83 -37.66 -0.24
N SER A 347 -32.14 -36.61 -1.00
CA SER A 347 -32.90 -36.73 -2.26
C SER A 347 -32.17 -37.63 -3.24
N LYS A 348 -32.91 -38.53 -3.95
CA LYS A 348 -32.35 -39.32 -5.04
C LYS A 348 -31.97 -38.43 -6.22
N VAL A 349 -30.73 -38.57 -6.69
CA VAL A 349 -30.18 -37.75 -7.81
C VAL A 349 -29.76 -38.68 -8.92
N ILE A 350 -30.18 -38.35 -10.14
CA ILE A 350 -29.62 -38.92 -11.37
C ILE A 350 -28.62 -37.93 -11.92
N LEU A 351 -27.37 -38.34 -12.03
CA LEU A 351 -26.31 -37.51 -12.61
C LEU A 351 -26.57 -37.29 -14.10
N GLY A 352 -26.57 -36.02 -14.49
CA GLY A 352 -26.55 -35.60 -15.86
C GLY A 352 -25.11 -35.52 -16.41
N LYS A 353 -24.68 -34.34 -16.80
CA LYS A 353 -23.33 -34.09 -17.31
C LYS A 353 -22.36 -33.84 -16.17
N ILE A 354 -21.18 -34.48 -16.24
CA ILE A 354 -20.07 -34.16 -15.32
C ILE A 354 -19.21 -33.10 -16.00
N ILE A 355 -19.11 -31.92 -15.35
CA ILE A 355 -18.32 -30.78 -15.80
C ILE A 355 -16.96 -30.88 -15.10
N ASN A 356 -15.88 -30.83 -15.87
CA ASN A 356 -14.53 -30.72 -15.32
C ASN A 356 -14.06 -29.26 -15.42
N VAL A 357 -13.16 -28.84 -14.53
CA VAL A 357 -12.46 -27.55 -14.64
C VAL A 357 -11.75 -27.51 -16.02
N PRO A 358 -11.96 -26.50 -16.84
CA PRO A 358 -11.08 -26.26 -17.98
C PRO A 358 -9.66 -26.04 -17.41
N SER A 359 -8.71 -26.87 -17.83
CA SER A 359 -7.30 -26.65 -17.55
C SER A 359 -6.94 -25.24 -18.03
N GLN A 360 -6.75 -24.28 -17.11
CA GLN A 360 -6.16 -23.00 -17.44
C GLN A 360 -4.66 -23.21 -17.67
N ASN A 361 -4.31 -23.67 -18.86
CA ASN A 361 -2.95 -23.59 -19.35
C ASN A 361 -2.80 -22.23 -20.07
N PRO A 362 -2.06 -21.24 -19.53
CA PRO A 362 -1.91 -19.95 -20.16
C PRO A 362 -0.99 -19.96 -21.40
N ALA A 363 -0.53 -21.12 -21.84
CA ALA A 363 0.36 -21.28 -22.98
C ALA A 363 -0.38 -21.96 -24.16
N ASN A 364 -1.21 -21.22 -24.90
CA ASN A 364 -1.35 -21.36 -26.35
C ASN A 364 -2.40 -20.38 -26.92
N LYS A 365 -2.04 -19.09 -27.01
CA LYS A 365 -2.57 -18.23 -28.05
C LYS A 365 -1.46 -18.03 -29.09
N GLU A 366 -0.98 -19.12 -29.68
CA GLU A 366 -0.18 -19.04 -30.90
C GLU A 366 -1.06 -18.78 -32.09
N ASN A 367 -0.82 -17.64 -32.71
CA ASN A 367 -0.79 -17.35 -34.14
C ASN A 367 -1.57 -18.29 -35.06
N LYS A 368 -2.82 -17.96 -35.31
CA LYS A 368 -3.36 -18.23 -36.65
C LYS A 368 -3.05 -17.05 -37.56
N THR A 369 -1.85 -17.07 -38.12
CA THR A 369 -1.45 -16.29 -39.30
C THR A 369 -2.48 -16.49 -40.42
N ARG A 370 -3.18 -15.42 -40.77
CA ARG A 370 -3.88 -15.31 -42.04
C ARG A 370 -2.84 -15.36 -43.17
N LYS A 371 -2.95 -16.36 -44.05
CA LYS A 371 -2.32 -16.35 -45.38
C LYS A 371 -3.01 -15.27 -46.20
N PRO A 372 -2.28 -14.41 -46.91
CA PRO A 372 -2.87 -13.60 -47.99
C PRO A 372 -3.02 -14.42 -49.26
N SER A 373 -4.17 -14.36 -49.83
CA SER A 373 -4.42 -14.67 -51.24
C SER A 373 -4.42 -13.38 -52.03
#